data_d59f98900b60d85764671bb697e6fae0
#
_entry.id   d59f98900b60d85764671bb697e6fae0
#
_cell.length_a   1.000
_cell.length_b   1.000
_cell.length_c   1.000
_cell.angle_alpha   90.00
_cell.angle_beta   90.00
_cell.angle_gamma   90.00
#
_symmetry.space_group_name_H-M   'P 1'
#
loop_
_entity.id
_entity.type
_entity.pdbx_description
1 polymer ?
#
loop_
_entity_poly.entity_id
_entity_poly.type
_entity_poly.pdbx_seq_one_letter_code
_entity_poly.pdbx_strand_id
1 'polypeptide(L)'
;MNHLHIALWGVLPYLVLAVLIMGTAWRYRYDRFGFTTRSSQLHEHRLLSIGGPLFHYGLLFVVAGHVIGLLVPEALTESLHVHEWLYHANALLVGGTAGLATLAGLVILLYRRARVPAVRAGTSRSDRVVYPVLVCVILAGLTATATTLRPHSYDYRLGVSVWFRSLFALDPDVTAMADAPLAYQVHAVLGMTLFALWPFSRLVHAFTAPVAYLARPYVVYRSRGVPAARRAAVAGGGSGLRTVRVGGRGVGRGGGRGGTGRGR
;
A
#
# COMPACT_ATOMS: atom_id res chain seq x y z
N MET A 1 -14.71 10.09 34.92
CA MET A 1 -14.25 9.90 33.54
C MET A 1 -14.68 11.10 32.71
N ASN A 2 -13.79 11.66 31.90
CA ASN A 2 -14.10 12.78 31.03
C ASN A 2 -14.90 12.28 29.81
N HIS A 3 -15.97 12.99 29.42
CA HIS A 3 -16.77 12.65 28.22
C HIS A 3 -15.92 12.49 26.95
N LEU A 4 -14.81 13.23 26.87
CA LEU A 4 -13.87 13.12 25.75
C LEU A 4 -13.20 11.72 25.70
N HIS A 5 -12.79 11.16 26.82
CA HIS A 5 -12.18 9.83 26.86
C HIS A 5 -13.18 8.73 26.47
N ILE A 6 -14.43 8.84 26.93
CA ILE A 6 -15.49 7.91 26.51
C ILE A 6 -15.72 7.99 25.00
N ALA A 7 -15.78 9.20 24.45
CA ALA A 7 -15.95 9.40 23.01
C ALA A 7 -14.76 8.83 22.20
N LEU A 8 -13.52 9.11 22.63
CA LEU A 8 -12.31 8.71 21.89
C LEU A 8 -12.00 7.21 22.02
N TRP A 9 -12.14 6.65 23.23
CA TRP A 9 -11.65 5.30 23.52
C TRP A 9 -12.78 4.26 23.65
N GLY A 10 -14.03 4.72 23.89
CA GLY A 10 -15.20 3.86 23.97
C GLY A 10 -16.00 3.80 22.67
N VAL A 11 -16.28 4.95 22.06
CA VAL A 11 -17.22 5.05 20.91
C VAL A 11 -16.51 5.07 19.57
N LEU A 12 -15.47 5.90 19.43
CA LEU A 12 -14.78 6.13 18.14
C LEU A 12 -14.23 4.84 17.51
N PRO A 13 -13.65 3.86 18.24
CA PRO A 13 -13.16 2.62 17.62
C PRO A 13 -14.26 1.87 16.86
N TYR A 14 -15.48 1.79 17.43
CA TYR A 14 -16.61 1.11 16.77
C TYR A 14 -17.11 1.87 15.56
N LEU A 15 -17.14 3.22 15.62
CA LEU A 15 -17.50 4.04 14.46
C LEU A 15 -16.49 3.84 13.32
N VAL A 16 -15.20 3.81 13.64
CA VAL A 16 -14.13 3.56 12.66
C VAL A 16 -14.24 2.17 12.06
N LEU A 17 -14.51 1.16 12.89
CA LEU A 17 -14.73 -0.20 12.41
C LEU A 17 -15.96 -0.30 11.50
N ALA A 18 -17.06 0.36 11.87
CA ALA A 18 -18.25 0.43 11.03
C ALA A 18 -17.97 1.10 9.67
N VAL A 19 -17.24 2.23 9.66
CA VAL A 19 -16.82 2.90 8.42
C VAL A 19 -15.93 2.00 7.58
N LEU A 20 -14.97 1.31 8.19
CA LEU A 20 -14.06 0.39 7.50
C LEU A 20 -14.83 -0.76 6.83
N ILE A 21 -15.73 -1.41 7.57
CA ILE A 21 -16.50 -2.57 7.06
C ILE A 21 -17.50 -2.11 6.00
N MET A 22 -18.37 -1.16 6.34
CA MET A 22 -19.44 -0.71 5.43
C MET A 22 -18.85 -0.01 4.20
N GLY A 23 -17.82 0.82 4.37
CA GLY A 23 -17.15 1.50 3.27
C GLY A 23 -16.44 0.53 2.33
N THR A 24 -15.79 -0.52 2.87
CA THR A 24 -15.15 -1.56 2.06
C THR A 24 -16.19 -2.41 1.33
N ALA A 25 -17.27 -2.82 2.01
CA ALA A 25 -18.36 -3.56 1.40
C ALA A 25 -19.06 -2.76 0.29
N TRP A 26 -19.36 -1.48 0.54
CA TRP A 26 -19.91 -0.57 -0.46
C TRP A 26 -19.01 -0.46 -1.68
N ARG A 27 -17.72 -0.22 -1.46
CA ARG A 27 -16.75 -0.11 -2.56
C ARG A 27 -16.60 -1.42 -3.31
N TYR A 28 -16.57 -2.56 -2.65
CA TYR A 28 -16.55 -3.87 -3.29
C TYR A 28 -17.77 -4.09 -4.19
N ARG A 29 -18.94 -3.60 -3.79
CA ARG A 29 -20.17 -3.71 -4.56
C ARG A 29 -20.21 -2.82 -5.78
N TYR A 30 -19.76 -1.56 -5.66
CA TYR A 30 -19.95 -0.51 -6.66
C TYR A 30 -18.70 -0.11 -7.44
N ASP A 31 -17.50 -0.36 -6.90
CA ASP A 31 -16.20 0.00 -7.54
C ASP A 31 -15.19 -1.15 -7.42
N ARG A 32 -15.53 -2.32 -7.92
CA ARG A 32 -14.64 -3.50 -7.89
C ARG A 32 -13.31 -3.26 -8.61
N PHE A 33 -13.32 -2.50 -9.69
CA PHE A 33 -12.12 -2.18 -10.46
C PHE A 33 -11.22 -1.14 -9.76
N GLY A 34 -11.73 -0.45 -8.75
CA GLY A 34 -10.97 0.44 -7.90
C GLY A 34 -10.08 -0.25 -6.86
N PHE A 35 -10.24 -1.57 -6.65
CA PHE A 35 -9.39 -2.40 -5.78
C PHE A 35 -8.05 -2.73 -6.46
N THR A 36 -7.31 -1.71 -6.86
CA THR A 36 -6.04 -1.90 -7.55
C THR A 36 -4.99 -0.94 -7.04
N THR A 37 -3.71 -1.35 -7.11
CA THR A 37 -2.58 -0.49 -6.76
C THR A 37 -2.34 0.60 -7.80
N ARG A 38 -2.96 0.52 -8.99
CA ARG A 38 -2.64 1.34 -10.16
C ARG A 38 -1.13 1.37 -10.40
N SER A 39 -0.57 0.21 -10.74
CA SER A 39 0.87 0.03 -10.91
C SER A 39 1.47 1.08 -11.83
N SER A 40 2.56 1.69 -11.39
CA SER A 40 3.34 2.67 -12.14
C SER A 40 4.73 2.15 -12.50
N GLN A 41 4.92 0.83 -12.50
CA GLN A 41 6.20 0.16 -12.76
C GLN A 41 6.80 0.51 -14.13
N LEU A 42 5.94 0.71 -15.15
CA LEU A 42 6.37 1.09 -16.49
C LEU A 42 7.01 2.49 -16.56
N HIS A 43 6.71 3.37 -15.61
CA HIS A 43 7.22 4.74 -15.62
C HIS A 43 8.57 4.88 -14.92
N GLU A 44 8.83 4.07 -13.90
CA GLU A 44 10.11 4.02 -13.19
C GLU A 44 10.17 2.73 -12.38
N HIS A 45 11.23 1.96 -12.56
CA HIS A 45 11.38 0.64 -11.98
C HIS A 45 12.36 0.61 -10.79
N ARG A 46 13.45 1.38 -10.83
CA ARG A 46 14.56 1.28 -9.86
C ARG A 46 14.14 1.59 -8.42
N LEU A 47 13.54 2.76 -8.21
CA LEU A 47 13.11 3.17 -6.87
C LEU A 47 11.94 2.30 -6.38
N LEU A 48 11.07 1.85 -7.31
CA LEU A 48 9.96 0.96 -6.97
C LEU A 48 10.45 -0.42 -6.53
N SER A 49 11.48 -0.98 -7.18
CA SER A 49 12.01 -2.31 -6.84
C SER A 49 12.71 -2.36 -5.48
N ILE A 50 13.13 -1.22 -4.94
CA ILE A 50 13.72 -1.10 -3.59
C ILE A 50 12.65 -0.66 -2.58
N GLY A 51 11.98 0.47 -2.85
CA GLY A 51 11.03 1.06 -1.91
C GLY A 51 9.77 0.23 -1.71
N GLY A 52 9.31 -0.47 -2.75
CA GLY A 52 8.14 -1.33 -2.68
C GLY A 52 8.31 -2.50 -1.71
N PRO A 53 9.28 -3.41 -1.92
CA PRO A 53 9.55 -4.51 -1.00
C PRO A 53 9.88 -4.03 0.42
N LEU A 54 10.75 -3.04 0.56
CA LEU A 54 11.14 -2.51 1.87
C LEU A 54 9.92 -2.00 2.67
N PHE A 55 9.01 -1.27 2.04
CA PHE A 55 7.79 -0.81 2.66
C PHE A 55 6.86 -1.97 3.03
N HIS A 56 6.59 -2.90 2.10
CA HIS A 56 5.58 -3.93 2.33
C HIS A 56 6.06 -5.02 3.29
N TYR A 57 7.30 -5.47 3.20
CA TYR A 57 7.85 -6.42 4.17
C TYR A 57 8.00 -5.78 5.55
N GLY A 58 8.51 -4.54 5.63
CA GLY A 58 8.55 -3.82 6.89
C GLY A 58 7.17 -3.70 7.52
N LEU A 59 6.16 -3.28 6.74
CA LEU A 59 4.78 -3.16 7.20
C LEU A 59 4.19 -4.51 7.64
N LEU A 60 4.49 -5.61 6.94
CA LEU A 60 4.04 -6.95 7.34
C LEU A 60 4.55 -7.32 8.73
N PHE A 61 5.83 -7.08 9.01
CA PHE A 61 6.41 -7.32 10.34
C PHE A 61 5.83 -6.36 11.39
N VAL A 62 5.57 -5.10 11.06
CA VAL A 62 4.89 -4.14 11.94
C VAL A 62 3.48 -4.65 12.29
N VAL A 63 2.70 -5.09 11.30
CA VAL A 63 1.36 -5.65 11.54
C VAL A 63 1.43 -6.93 12.39
N ALA A 64 2.36 -7.84 12.09
CA ALA A 64 2.56 -9.04 12.89
C ALA A 64 2.91 -8.70 14.36
N GLY A 65 3.78 -7.71 14.57
CA GLY A 65 4.11 -7.20 15.90
C GLY A 65 2.89 -6.63 16.64
N HIS A 66 2.02 -5.89 15.94
CA HIS A 66 0.77 -5.40 16.53
C HIS A 66 -0.19 -6.54 16.89
N VAL A 67 -0.33 -7.54 16.02
CA VAL A 67 -1.17 -8.73 16.31
C VAL A 67 -0.66 -9.42 17.57
N ILE A 68 0.63 -9.68 17.66
CA ILE A 68 1.23 -10.34 18.84
C ILE A 68 1.10 -9.42 20.07
N GLY A 69 1.50 -8.16 19.97
CA GLY A 69 1.55 -7.24 21.10
C GLY A 69 0.19 -6.83 21.66
N LEU A 70 -0.85 -6.77 20.81
CA LEU A 70 -2.18 -6.33 21.25
C LEU A 70 -3.11 -7.48 21.60
N LEU A 71 -3.02 -8.62 20.90
CA LEU A 71 -3.95 -9.74 21.07
C LEU A 71 -3.45 -10.80 22.04
N VAL A 72 -2.12 -11.02 22.15
CA VAL A 72 -1.58 -12.02 23.05
C VAL A 72 -1.53 -11.47 24.48
N PRO A 73 -2.30 -12.05 25.44
CA PRO A 73 -2.26 -11.62 26.83
C PRO A 73 -0.90 -11.92 27.48
N GLU A 74 -0.51 -11.08 28.44
CA GLU A 74 0.71 -11.30 29.22
C GLU A 74 0.71 -12.66 29.93
N ALA A 75 -0.41 -13.05 30.55
CA ALA A 75 -0.56 -14.33 31.22
C ALA A 75 -0.23 -15.55 30.31
N LEU A 76 -0.44 -15.43 28.98
CA LEU A 76 -0.07 -16.47 28.06
C LEU A 76 1.46 -16.54 27.87
N THR A 77 2.13 -15.39 27.75
CA THR A 77 3.60 -15.37 27.63
C THR A 77 4.29 -15.83 28.90
N GLU A 78 3.73 -15.52 30.06
CA GLU A 78 4.19 -16.02 31.35
C GLU A 78 4.04 -17.54 31.47
N SER A 79 2.88 -18.10 31.08
CA SER A 79 2.65 -19.55 31.09
C SER A 79 3.59 -20.29 30.15
N LEU A 80 4.04 -19.65 29.07
CA LEU A 80 5.05 -20.16 28.15
C LEU A 80 6.50 -19.92 28.61
N HIS A 81 6.70 -19.39 29.82
CA HIS A 81 8.00 -19.05 30.39
C HIS A 81 8.85 -18.10 29.50
N VAL A 82 8.18 -17.22 28.74
CA VAL A 82 8.86 -16.17 27.97
C VAL A 82 9.27 -15.06 28.91
N HIS A 83 10.57 -14.89 29.13
CA HIS A 83 11.08 -13.83 29.97
C HIS A 83 10.69 -12.44 29.43
N GLU A 84 10.27 -11.57 30.31
CA GLU A 84 9.83 -10.21 29.99
C GLU A 84 10.87 -9.43 29.16
N TRP A 85 12.17 -9.52 29.56
CA TRP A 85 13.24 -8.85 28.85
C TRP A 85 13.37 -9.32 27.39
N LEU A 86 13.13 -10.60 27.11
CA LEU A 86 13.19 -11.15 25.74
C LEU A 86 12.03 -10.60 24.91
N TYR A 87 10.86 -10.49 25.51
CA TYR A 87 9.69 -9.91 24.86
C TYR A 87 9.93 -8.45 24.48
N HIS A 88 10.42 -7.63 25.43
CA HIS A 88 10.73 -6.23 25.20
C HIS A 88 11.89 -6.04 24.20
N ALA A 89 12.95 -6.85 24.29
CA ALA A 89 14.04 -6.82 23.33
C ALA A 89 13.56 -7.14 21.89
N ASN A 90 12.71 -8.16 21.76
CA ASN A 90 12.12 -8.51 20.46
C ASN A 90 11.22 -7.39 19.93
N ALA A 91 10.36 -6.82 20.74
CA ALA A 91 9.49 -5.70 20.36
C ALA A 91 10.29 -4.49 19.90
N LEU A 92 11.39 -4.18 20.57
CA LEU A 92 12.28 -3.07 20.21
C LEU A 92 13.13 -3.35 18.98
N LEU A 93 13.80 -4.50 18.92
CA LEU A 93 14.72 -4.84 17.83
C LEU A 93 13.95 -5.17 16.54
N VAL A 94 12.99 -6.08 16.62
CA VAL A 94 12.24 -6.50 15.42
C VAL A 94 11.20 -5.45 15.05
N GLY A 95 10.41 -4.97 16.01
CA GLY A 95 9.39 -3.94 15.77
C GLY A 95 10.00 -2.60 15.35
N GLY A 96 11.07 -2.15 16.03
CA GLY A 96 11.79 -0.91 15.71
C GLY A 96 12.43 -0.96 14.32
N THR A 97 13.16 -2.03 14.00
CA THR A 97 13.77 -2.19 12.66
C THR A 97 12.73 -2.32 11.56
N ALA A 98 11.61 -3.02 11.79
CA ALA A 98 10.51 -3.11 10.87
C ALA A 98 9.84 -1.75 10.62
N GLY A 99 9.64 -0.96 11.68
CA GLY A 99 9.12 0.41 11.59
C GLY A 99 10.04 1.33 10.78
N LEU A 100 11.35 1.28 11.04
CA LEU A 100 12.36 2.04 10.27
C LEU A 100 12.41 1.61 8.81
N ALA A 101 12.36 0.31 8.52
CA ALA A 101 12.29 -0.22 7.16
C ALA A 101 11.03 0.28 6.43
N THR A 102 9.87 0.24 7.11
CA THR A 102 8.60 0.76 6.57
C THR A 102 8.72 2.25 6.25
N LEU A 103 9.29 3.04 7.17
CA LEU A 103 9.49 4.47 6.97
C LEU A 103 10.43 4.74 5.79
N ALA A 104 11.58 4.07 5.74
CA ALA A 104 12.55 4.22 4.66
C ALA A 104 11.94 3.85 3.29
N GLY A 105 11.21 2.73 3.23
CA GLY A 105 10.48 2.33 2.04
C GLY A 105 9.46 3.37 1.59
N LEU A 106 8.67 3.91 2.54
CA LEU A 106 7.69 4.97 2.26
C LEU A 106 8.37 6.24 1.75
N VAL A 107 9.47 6.67 2.37
CA VAL A 107 10.25 7.86 1.92
C VAL A 107 10.74 7.68 0.49
N ILE A 108 11.30 6.51 0.14
CA ILE A 108 11.73 6.20 -1.23
C ILE A 108 10.54 6.28 -2.21
N LEU A 109 9.38 5.73 -1.85
CA LEU A 109 8.18 5.77 -2.69
C LEU A 109 7.62 7.18 -2.86
N LEU A 110 7.62 8.00 -1.80
CA LEU A 110 7.22 9.40 -1.86
C LEU A 110 8.22 10.24 -2.67
N TYR A 111 9.52 10.04 -2.49
CA TYR A 111 10.57 10.67 -3.30
C TYR A 111 10.40 10.34 -4.78
N ARG A 112 10.20 9.06 -5.11
CA ARG A 112 9.88 8.62 -6.47
C ARG A 112 8.68 9.37 -7.04
N ARG A 113 7.61 9.49 -6.27
CA ARG A 113 6.38 10.20 -6.67
C ARG A 113 6.63 11.69 -6.88
N ALA A 114 7.46 12.31 -6.08
CA ALA A 114 7.81 13.72 -6.22
C ALA A 114 8.69 13.99 -7.46
N ARG A 115 9.62 13.08 -7.78
CA ARG A 115 10.63 13.27 -8.84
C ARG A 115 10.16 12.82 -10.23
N VAL A 116 9.28 11.82 -10.33
CA VAL A 116 8.85 11.28 -11.63
C VAL A 116 7.50 11.87 -12.02
N PRO A 117 7.44 12.77 -13.03
CA PRO A 117 6.22 13.49 -13.42
C PRO A 117 5.06 12.55 -13.76
N ALA A 118 5.32 11.44 -14.48
CA ALA A 118 4.30 10.47 -14.86
C ALA A 118 3.69 9.75 -13.62
N VAL A 119 4.50 9.46 -12.59
CA VAL A 119 4.02 8.88 -11.33
C VAL A 119 3.23 9.92 -10.52
N ARG A 120 3.70 11.17 -10.50
CA ARG A 120 3.02 12.29 -9.84
C ARG A 120 1.65 12.57 -10.45
N ALA A 121 1.52 12.53 -11.78
CA ALA A 121 0.26 12.73 -12.49
C ALA A 121 -0.81 11.69 -12.09
N GLY A 122 -0.40 10.47 -11.71
CA GLY A 122 -1.30 9.43 -11.20
C GLY A 122 -1.71 9.59 -9.73
N THR A 123 -1.39 10.71 -9.07
CA THR A 123 -1.74 10.96 -7.66
C THR A 123 -3.19 11.43 -7.54
N SER A 124 -4.02 10.64 -6.87
CA SER A 124 -5.42 10.97 -6.61
C SER A 124 -5.57 11.98 -5.46
N ARG A 125 -6.79 12.53 -5.29
CA ARG A 125 -7.10 13.39 -4.13
C ARG A 125 -6.97 12.64 -2.82
N SER A 126 -7.42 11.38 -2.76
CA SER A 126 -7.29 10.54 -1.57
C SER A 126 -5.81 10.24 -1.22
N ASP A 127 -4.93 10.07 -2.21
CA ASP A 127 -3.51 9.87 -1.96
C ASP A 127 -2.87 11.04 -1.22
N ARG A 128 -3.29 12.29 -1.55
CA ARG A 128 -2.77 13.50 -0.91
C ARG A 128 -3.11 13.60 0.58
N VAL A 129 -4.18 12.94 1.01
CA VAL A 129 -4.57 12.86 2.42
C VAL A 129 -3.93 11.65 3.10
N VAL A 130 -3.99 10.49 2.45
CA VAL A 130 -3.55 9.22 3.06
C VAL A 130 -2.04 9.17 3.27
N TYR A 131 -1.22 9.69 2.36
CA TYR A 131 0.24 9.64 2.54
C TYR A 131 0.74 10.44 3.75
N PRO A 132 0.32 11.70 3.98
CA PRO A 132 0.68 12.40 5.22
C PRO A 132 0.22 11.67 6.47
N VAL A 133 -1.02 11.17 6.50
CA VAL A 133 -1.54 10.39 7.64
C VAL A 133 -0.68 9.15 7.86
N LEU A 134 -0.32 8.42 6.81
CA LEU A 134 0.53 7.23 6.90
C LEU A 134 1.93 7.55 7.45
N VAL A 135 2.53 8.66 7.00
CA VAL A 135 3.81 9.14 7.57
C VAL A 135 3.65 9.43 9.06
N CYS A 136 2.60 10.17 9.45
CA CYS A 136 2.34 10.51 10.85
C CYS A 136 2.11 9.26 11.71
N VAL A 137 1.34 8.27 11.22
CA VAL A 137 1.12 7.00 11.92
C VAL A 137 2.44 6.28 12.19
N ILE A 138 3.31 6.15 11.16
CA ILE A 138 4.59 5.45 11.30
C ILE A 138 5.50 6.21 12.28
N LEU A 139 5.59 7.53 12.16
CA LEU A 139 6.42 8.34 13.07
C LEU A 139 5.92 8.27 14.51
N ALA A 140 4.59 8.36 14.72
CA ALA A 140 4.00 8.23 16.06
C ALA A 140 4.26 6.83 16.65
N GLY A 141 4.16 5.76 15.85
CA GLY A 141 4.47 4.40 16.28
C GLY A 141 5.95 4.22 16.63
N LEU A 142 6.86 4.75 15.83
CA LEU A 142 8.30 4.75 16.15
C LEU A 142 8.58 5.56 17.43
N THR A 143 7.87 6.68 17.64
CA THR A 143 8.00 7.48 18.87
C THR A 143 7.50 6.68 20.07
N ALA A 144 6.34 6.02 19.97
CA ALA A 144 5.83 5.15 21.05
C ALA A 144 6.84 4.03 21.37
N THR A 145 7.40 3.36 20.36
CA THR A 145 8.44 2.35 20.52
C THR A 145 9.70 2.94 21.17
N ALA A 146 10.12 4.14 20.78
CA ALA A 146 11.29 4.80 21.37
C ALA A 146 11.10 5.15 22.87
N THR A 147 9.86 5.38 23.33
CA THR A 147 9.59 5.62 24.76
C THR A 147 9.88 4.40 25.63
N THR A 148 9.85 3.18 25.06
CA THR A 148 10.17 1.95 25.80
C THR A 148 11.66 1.78 26.09
N LEU A 149 12.53 2.60 25.49
CA LEU A 149 13.97 2.64 25.78
C LEU A 149 14.31 3.26 27.15
N ARG A 150 13.35 3.93 27.78
CA ARG A 150 13.57 4.60 29.08
C ARG A 150 13.49 3.59 30.21
N PRO A 151 14.31 3.72 31.25
CA PRO A 151 14.15 2.95 32.51
C PRO A 151 12.73 3.19 33.06
N HIS A 152 12.09 2.15 33.54
CA HIS A 152 10.71 2.18 34.07
C HIS A 152 9.70 2.69 33.06
N SER A 153 9.86 2.28 31.78
CA SER A 153 8.96 2.65 30.71
C SER A 153 7.56 2.03 30.92
N TYR A 154 6.56 2.69 30.34
CA TYR A 154 5.19 2.19 30.35
C TYR A 154 5.10 0.84 29.63
N ASP A 155 4.51 -0.15 30.29
CA ASP A 155 4.19 -1.43 29.68
C ASP A 155 2.82 -1.35 28.97
N TYR A 156 2.85 -1.28 27.66
CA TYR A 156 1.63 -1.23 26.85
C TYR A 156 0.78 -2.50 26.94
N ARG A 157 1.34 -3.64 27.42
CA ARG A 157 0.61 -4.89 27.58
C ARG A 157 -0.41 -4.83 28.71
N LEU A 158 -0.10 -4.03 29.75
CA LEU A 158 -0.97 -3.80 30.90
C LEU A 158 -2.01 -2.70 30.70
N GLY A 159 -1.89 -1.90 29.64
CA GLY A 159 -2.79 -0.79 29.36
C GLY A 159 -3.37 -0.83 27.95
N VAL A 160 -2.63 -0.36 26.95
CA VAL A 160 -3.13 -0.25 25.56
C VAL A 160 -3.67 -1.56 25.01
N SER A 161 -3.01 -2.69 25.27
CA SER A 161 -3.48 -3.99 24.79
C SER A 161 -4.68 -4.51 25.59
N VAL A 162 -4.82 -4.14 26.87
CA VAL A 162 -6.04 -4.42 27.66
C VAL A 162 -7.22 -3.67 27.04
N TRP A 163 -7.08 -2.36 26.81
CA TRP A 163 -8.09 -1.58 26.10
C TRP A 163 -8.42 -2.18 24.73
N PHE A 164 -7.42 -2.53 23.93
CA PHE A 164 -7.66 -3.08 22.59
C PHE A 164 -8.44 -4.41 22.64
N ARG A 165 -8.11 -5.31 23.56
CA ARG A 165 -8.85 -6.58 23.74
C ARG A 165 -10.26 -6.37 24.27
N SER A 166 -10.47 -5.39 25.18
CA SER A 166 -11.80 -5.09 25.73
C SER A 166 -12.80 -4.62 24.66
N LEU A 167 -12.32 -4.03 23.54
CA LEU A 167 -13.17 -3.68 22.41
C LEU A 167 -13.87 -4.90 21.81
N PHE A 168 -13.23 -6.07 21.77
CA PHE A 168 -13.84 -7.30 21.27
C PHE A 168 -14.88 -7.90 22.22
N ALA A 169 -14.78 -7.57 23.52
CA ALA A 169 -15.78 -7.92 24.52
C ALA A 169 -16.99 -6.98 24.52
N LEU A 170 -16.98 -5.91 23.69
CA LEU A 170 -17.98 -4.84 23.67
C LEU A 170 -18.11 -4.08 25.01
N ASP A 171 -17.09 -4.16 25.83
CA ASP A 171 -16.98 -3.49 27.12
C ASP A 171 -15.62 -2.78 27.21
N PRO A 172 -15.44 -1.62 26.52
CA PRO A 172 -14.15 -0.96 26.40
C PRO A 172 -13.64 -0.41 27.72
N ASP A 173 -12.46 -0.87 28.15
CA ASP A 173 -11.73 -0.28 29.26
C ASP A 173 -11.14 1.07 28.85
N VAL A 174 -11.96 2.11 28.94
CA VAL A 174 -11.58 3.48 28.57
C VAL A 174 -10.43 4.00 29.43
N THR A 175 -10.34 3.56 30.71
CA THR A 175 -9.32 4.04 31.64
C THR A 175 -7.94 3.53 31.26
N ALA A 176 -7.82 2.28 30.84
CA ALA A 176 -6.58 1.68 30.41
C ALA A 176 -5.92 2.45 29.25
N MET A 177 -6.71 3.03 28.35
CA MET A 177 -6.18 3.86 27.27
C MET A 177 -6.03 5.33 27.65
N ALA A 178 -6.91 5.86 28.51
CA ALA A 178 -6.82 7.24 28.98
C ALA A 178 -5.55 7.50 29.83
N ASP A 179 -5.10 6.48 30.57
CA ASP A 179 -3.90 6.54 31.40
C ASP A 179 -2.60 6.23 30.62
N ALA A 180 -2.72 5.81 29.37
CA ALA A 180 -1.56 5.55 28.51
C ALA A 180 -0.79 6.84 28.18
N PRO A 181 0.53 6.80 28.01
CA PRO A 181 1.31 7.95 27.58
C PRO A 181 0.81 8.53 26.25
N LEU A 182 0.93 9.86 26.11
CA LEU A 182 0.43 10.60 24.96
C LEU A 182 0.89 10.03 23.61
N ALA A 183 2.12 9.49 23.54
CA ALA A 183 2.64 8.88 22.31
C ALA A 183 1.76 7.71 21.80
N TYR A 184 1.28 6.87 22.72
CA TYR A 184 0.38 5.77 22.39
C TYR A 184 -1.01 6.27 22.01
N GLN A 185 -1.54 7.25 22.75
CA GLN A 185 -2.84 7.85 22.44
C GLN A 185 -2.84 8.50 21.06
N VAL A 186 -1.82 9.29 20.71
CA VAL A 186 -1.67 9.92 19.39
C VAL A 186 -1.54 8.86 18.31
N HIS A 187 -0.73 7.81 18.53
CA HIS A 187 -0.59 6.72 17.58
C HIS A 187 -1.92 5.99 17.33
N ALA A 188 -2.69 5.72 18.37
CA ALA A 188 -4.00 5.08 18.27
C ALA A 188 -5.01 5.94 17.48
N VAL A 189 -5.09 7.25 17.75
CA VAL A 189 -5.97 8.18 17.02
C VAL A 189 -5.59 8.26 15.55
N LEU A 190 -4.29 8.37 15.25
CA LEU A 190 -3.80 8.38 13.87
C LEU A 190 -4.07 7.04 13.16
N GLY A 191 -3.91 5.91 13.86
CA GLY A 191 -4.26 4.58 13.36
C GLY A 191 -5.75 4.46 13.04
N MET A 192 -6.62 4.90 13.95
CA MET A 192 -8.07 4.96 13.71
C MET A 192 -8.41 5.85 12.51
N THR A 193 -7.75 7.00 12.38
CA THR A 193 -7.92 7.88 11.21
C THR A 193 -7.51 7.17 9.92
N LEU A 194 -6.41 6.44 9.93
CA LEU A 194 -5.96 5.66 8.78
C LEU A 194 -6.98 4.57 8.40
N PHE A 195 -7.54 3.85 9.38
CA PHE A 195 -8.58 2.85 9.16
C PHE A 195 -9.87 3.46 8.62
N ALA A 196 -10.29 4.63 9.10
CA ALA A 196 -11.45 5.35 8.57
C ALA A 196 -11.25 5.77 7.10
N LEU A 197 -10.02 6.16 6.72
CA LEU A 197 -9.66 6.54 5.36
C LEU A 197 -9.43 5.34 4.43
N TRP A 198 -9.24 4.15 4.98
CA TRP A 198 -8.87 2.94 4.23
C TRP A 198 -9.81 2.63 3.06
N PRO A 199 -11.14 2.54 3.25
CA PRO A 199 -12.07 2.21 2.18
C PRO A 199 -12.05 3.20 1.01
N PHE A 200 -11.73 4.46 1.28
CA PHE A 200 -11.75 5.57 0.30
C PHE A 200 -10.41 5.79 -0.38
N SER A 201 -9.44 4.95 -0.09
CA SER A 201 -8.06 5.10 -0.57
C SER A 201 -7.60 3.89 -1.38
N ARG A 202 -6.37 3.94 -1.88
CA ARG A 202 -5.73 2.78 -2.51
C ARG A 202 -5.34 1.67 -1.52
N LEU A 203 -5.41 1.91 -0.22
CA LEU A 203 -5.09 0.90 0.80
C LEU A 203 -6.00 -0.34 0.72
N VAL A 204 -7.16 -0.23 0.09
CA VAL A 204 -8.06 -1.38 -0.18
C VAL A 204 -7.40 -2.51 -0.97
N HIS A 205 -6.31 -2.23 -1.72
CA HIS A 205 -5.58 -3.30 -2.41
C HIS A 205 -5.02 -4.36 -1.47
N ALA A 206 -4.82 -4.04 -0.19
CA ALA A 206 -4.41 -5.02 0.82
C ALA A 206 -5.42 -6.17 0.97
N PHE A 207 -6.72 -5.91 0.76
CA PHE A 207 -7.77 -6.95 0.79
C PHE A 207 -7.83 -7.78 -0.50
N THR A 208 -7.16 -7.35 -1.55
CA THR A 208 -7.07 -8.07 -2.83
C THR A 208 -5.68 -8.68 -3.04
N ALA A 209 -4.84 -8.71 -2.01
CA ALA A 209 -3.55 -9.37 -2.07
C ALA A 209 -3.77 -10.82 -2.53
N PRO A 210 -3.10 -11.25 -3.61
CA PRO A 210 -3.37 -12.57 -4.20
C PRO A 210 -2.71 -13.67 -3.40
N VAL A 211 -3.16 -13.89 -2.17
CA VAL A 211 -2.65 -14.92 -1.24
C VAL A 211 -2.68 -16.31 -1.90
N ALA A 212 -3.65 -16.53 -2.80
CA ALA A 212 -3.73 -17.77 -3.57
C ALA A 212 -2.50 -18.03 -4.46
N TYR A 213 -1.71 -17.00 -4.81
CA TYR A 213 -0.47 -17.19 -5.57
C TYR A 213 0.65 -17.84 -4.76
N LEU A 214 0.59 -17.78 -3.43
CA LEU A 214 1.56 -18.47 -2.56
C LEU A 214 1.43 -20.01 -2.69
N ALA A 215 0.22 -20.50 -3.01
CA ALA A 215 -0.08 -21.92 -3.16
C ALA A 215 -0.22 -22.37 -4.63
N ARG A 216 -0.17 -21.45 -5.61
CA ARG A 216 -0.27 -21.80 -7.03
C ARG A 216 1.09 -22.17 -7.59
N PRO A 217 1.19 -23.29 -8.36
CA PRO A 217 2.37 -23.57 -9.16
C PRO A 217 2.57 -22.43 -10.17
N TYR A 218 3.82 -22.03 -10.38
CA TYR A 218 4.16 -21.00 -11.35
C TYR A 218 3.69 -21.39 -12.76
N VAL A 219 3.14 -20.42 -13.49
CA VAL A 219 2.68 -20.63 -14.86
C VAL A 219 3.87 -20.45 -15.79
N VAL A 220 4.32 -21.54 -16.43
CA VAL A 220 5.35 -21.49 -17.46
C VAL A 220 4.71 -21.03 -18.76
N TYR A 221 4.94 -19.81 -19.15
CA TYR A 221 4.62 -19.34 -20.50
C TYR A 221 5.68 -19.92 -21.46
N ARG A 222 5.38 -21.06 -22.06
CA ARG A 222 6.17 -21.55 -23.20
C ARG A 222 5.74 -20.73 -24.42
N SER A 223 6.62 -19.91 -24.96
CA SER A 223 6.42 -19.38 -26.31
C SER A 223 6.35 -20.59 -27.24
N ARG A 224 5.24 -20.82 -27.92
CA ARG A 224 5.19 -21.72 -29.04
C ARG A 224 6.24 -21.20 -30.04
N GLY A 225 7.33 -21.95 -30.20
CA GLY A 225 8.40 -21.56 -31.11
C GLY A 225 7.79 -21.18 -32.47
N VAL A 226 8.18 -20.04 -33.01
CA VAL A 226 7.81 -19.65 -34.34
C VAL A 226 8.17 -20.82 -35.25
N PRO A 227 7.23 -21.41 -36.01
CA PRO A 227 7.51 -22.52 -36.86
C PRO A 227 8.76 -22.25 -37.71
N ALA A 228 9.62 -23.24 -37.88
CA ALA A 228 10.90 -23.09 -38.60
C ALA A 228 10.75 -22.43 -39.97
N ALA A 229 9.61 -22.68 -40.64
CA ALA A 229 9.24 -22.03 -41.90
C ALA A 229 9.14 -20.49 -41.79
N ARG A 230 8.66 -19.96 -40.65
CA ARG A 230 8.56 -18.49 -40.47
C ARG A 230 9.91 -17.88 -40.06
N ARG A 231 10.80 -18.63 -39.40
CA ARG A 231 12.19 -18.23 -39.13
C ARG A 231 13.00 -18.16 -40.43
N ALA A 232 12.81 -19.12 -41.30
CA ALA A 232 13.45 -19.13 -42.64
C ALA A 232 12.98 -17.98 -43.51
N ALA A 233 11.68 -17.65 -43.49
CA ALA A 233 11.14 -16.51 -44.23
C ALA A 233 11.65 -15.15 -43.74
N VAL A 234 11.88 -14.99 -42.42
CA VAL A 234 12.46 -13.77 -41.85
C VAL A 234 13.97 -13.69 -42.07
N ALA A 235 14.67 -14.83 -42.04
CA ALA A 235 16.11 -14.89 -42.32
C ALA A 235 16.44 -14.79 -43.80
N GLY A 236 15.54 -15.26 -44.70
CA GLY A 236 15.68 -15.15 -46.13
C GLY A 236 15.28 -13.81 -46.77
N GLY A 237 14.56 -12.96 -45.96
CA GLY A 237 14.11 -11.63 -46.44
C GLY A 237 15.19 -10.52 -46.37
N GLY A 238 16.40 -10.82 -45.89
CA GLY A 238 17.46 -9.83 -45.67
C GLY A 238 18.40 -9.53 -46.83
N SER A 239 18.23 -10.14 -48.04
CA SER A 239 19.17 -9.92 -49.17
C SER A 239 18.51 -9.45 -50.45
N GLY A 240 17.54 -8.55 -50.39
CA GLY A 240 16.85 -8.02 -51.55
C GLY A 240 16.45 -6.55 -51.44
N LEU A 241 17.37 -5.67 -51.07
CA LEU A 241 17.23 -4.24 -51.32
C LEU A 241 17.37 -4.00 -52.86
N ARG A 242 16.34 -4.33 -53.59
CA ARG A 242 16.17 -3.80 -54.97
C ARG A 242 15.88 -2.30 -54.83
N THR A 243 16.87 -1.49 -55.12
CA THR A 243 16.73 -0.07 -55.40
C THR A 243 15.73 0.09 -56.55
N VAL A 244 14.50 0.49 -56.24
CA VAL A 244 13.57 0.98 -57.24
C VAL A 244 14.04 2.35 -57.66
N ARG A 245 14.76 2.40 -58.79
CA ARG A 245 15.08 3.61 -59.55
C ARG A 245 13.75 4.20 -60.03
N VAL A 246 13.28 5.28 -59.42
CA VAL A 246 12.21 6.10 -59.95
C VAL A 246 12.76 6.82 -61.19
N GLY A 247 12.46 6.26 -62.33
CA GLY A 247 12.70 6.90 -63.61
C GLY A 247 11.72 8.02 -63.84
N GLY A 248 12.21 9.24 -63.89
CA GLY A 248 11.44 10.39 -64.36
C GLY A 248 11.11 10.28 -65.86
N ARG A 249 9.90 10.54 -66.21
CA ARG A 249 9.38 11.01 -67.51
C ARG A 249 8.27 11.99 -67.16
N GLY A 250 8.30 13.24 -67.41
CA GLY A 250 8.44 13.91 -68.66
C GLY A 250 7.05 14.30 -69.12
N VAL A 251 6.66 15.50 -68.78
CA VAL A 251 5.92 16.53 -69.53
C VAL A 251 4.87 16.00 -70.54
N GLY A 252 3.61 16.36 -70.33
CA GLY A 252 2.54 16.35 -71.30
C GLY A 252 1.51 17.44 -70.96
N ARG A 253 1.65 18.60 -71.60
CA ARG A 253 0.65 19.69 -71.69
C ARG A 253 -0.52 19.27 -72.52
N GLY A 254 -1.71 19.69 -72.13
CA GLY A 254 -2.94 19.72 -72.97
C GLY A 254 -4.12 19.85 -71.99
N GLY A 255 -4.82 20.91 -71.80
CA GLY A 255 -5.49 21.75 -72.79
C GLY A 255 -6.96 21.33 -72.90
N GLY A 256 -7.86 22.15 -72.30
CA GLY A 256 -9.24 22.10 -72.81
C GLY A 256 -10.36 22.12 -71.77
N ARG A 257 -10.88 23.31 -71.48
CA ARG A 257 -12.34 23.72 -71.50
C ARG A 257 -13.35 22.82 -70.80
N GLY A 258 -14.01 23.31 -69.77
CA GLY A 258 -15.28 24.02 -70.01
C GLY A 258 -16.46 23.19 -69.49
N GLY A 259 -17.32 23.76 -68.69
CA GLY A 259 -18.63 23.21 -68.36
C GLY A 259 -19.22 23.58 -67.01
N THR A 260 -19.73 24.72 -66.97
CA THR A 260 -20.90 25.24 -66.21
C THR A 260 -21.95 24.19 -65.87
N GLY A 261 -22.53 24.32 -64.63
CA GLY A 261 -23.83 23.73 -64.30
C GLY A 261 -24.09 23.72 -62.76
N ARG A 262 -24.62 24.76 -62.31
CA ARG A 262 -25.81 25.03 -61.47
C ARG A 262 -26.56 23.81 -60.93
N GLY A 263 -26.91 23.88 -59.65
CA GLY A 263 -28.29 23.65 -59.27
C GLY A 263 -28.48 22.75 -58.03
N ARG A 264 -28.91 23.37 -57.03
CA ARG A 264 -29.80 23.20 -55.88
C ARG A 264 -29.16 22.65 -54.61
#